data_e3813e233448483b1e246f0e7cec2b31
#
_entry.id   e3813e233448483b1e246f0e7cec2b31
#
_cell.length_a   1.000
_cell.length_b   1.000
_cell.length_c   1.000
_cell.angle_alpha   90.00
_cell.angle_beta   90.00
_cell.angle_gamma   90.00
#
_symmetry.space_group_name_H-M   'P 1'
#
loop_
_entity.id
_entity.type
_entity.pdbx_description
1 polymer ?
#
loop_
_entity_poly.entity_id
_entity_poly.type
_entity_poly.pdbx_seq_one_letter_code
_entity_poly.pdbx_strand_id
1 'polypeptide(L)'
;MVWDPKDPWSRKSDPLEEAFKQAQSRVKDLFPPGRLKNLLPSGGLINLVIAALLVLLVWQSVFIVAPDEEGVVKRFGAPVRTLEPGPHFKIPIIESVLQPKVAKLHRVEVGFRTNVQGRQQMVPQEALMLTGDMNILAIEFIVQYKIKESSEFLFNIADVHETIAKAAEAAMREVVGKSKIDEALTTGKAEIQQGTQDLLQNILDEYRAGVQIAAVQLQDVDPPEAVAAAFKDVTNAKEDREKLINQAQGYRNDIIPKAKGEAAELVNRAKGYAQARLNRAEGETNRFLATLKEYNQAKDIISKRIYIETLEEILPNVEKVIIDGKGGERLLPYLPLDRLQKPASKPATEEPRLSEERPSKPAAKSAGEERQP
;
A
#
# COMPACT_ATOMS: atom_id res chain seq x y z
N MET A 1 7.83 75.36 8.19
CA MET A 1 8.67 74.15 7.92
C MET A 1 8.01 73.46 6.76
N VAL A 2 8.56 73.69 5.57
CA VAL A 2 8.11 73.09 4.31
C VAL A 2 8.92 71.74 4.15
N TRP A 3 8.25 70.64 4.06
CA TRP A 3 8.86 69.32 3.89
C TRP A 3 8.93 69.04 2.39
N ASP A 4 10.16 68.82 1.87
CA ASP A 4 10.47 68.50 0.49
C ASP A 4 10.69 67.01 0.40
N PRO A 5 9.82 66.22 -0.26
CA PRO A 5 10.03 64.78 -0.44
C PRO A 5 10.86 64.52 -1.68
N LYS A 6 12.18 64.46 -1.54
CA LYS A 6 13.02 63.82 -2.55
C LYS A 6 12.83 62.31 -2.49
N ASP A 7 12.07 61.80 -3.45
CA ASP A 7 11.88 60.37 -3.68
C ASP A 7 13.19 59.70 -4.03
N PRO A 8 13.64 58.64 -3.27
CA PRO A 8 14.85 57.93 -3.56
C PRO A 8 14.69 56.82 -4.66
N TRP A 9 13.57 56.80 -5.36
CA TRP A 9 13.24 55.82 -6.39
C TRP A 9 13.12 56.42 -7.79
N SER A 10 13.99 57.35 -8.15
CA SER A 10 14.10 57.80 -9.56
C SER A 10 14.66 56.62 -10.38
N ARG A 11 13.80 56.10 -11.21
CA ARG A 11 13.98 54.96 -12.14
C ARG A 11 15.30 55.09 -12.87
N LYS A 12 16.18 54.12 -12.67
CA LYS A 12 17.19 53.79 -13.68
C LYS A 12 16.42 53.42 -14.96
N SER A 13 16.71 54.16 -16.03
CA SER A 13 16.20 53.90 -17.37
C SER A 13 16.33 52.39 -17.66
N ASP A 14 15.20 51.75 -17.97
CA ASP A 14 15.17 50.31 -18.32
C ASP A 14 16.11 50.06 -19.51
N PRO A 15 17.01 49.08 -19.42
CA PRO A 15 17.93 48.73 -20.52
C PRO A 15 17.19 48.38 -21.82
N LEU A 16 15.89 48.10 -21.75
CA LEU A 16 15.00 47.88 -22.89
C LEU A 16 14.66 49.20 -23.62
N GLU A 17 14.52 50.34 -22.92
CA GLU A 17 14.27 51.64 -23.57
C GLU A 17 15.52 52.18 -24.28
N GLU A 18 16.72 51.95 -23.73
CA GLU A 18 17.98 52.30 -24.40
C GLU A 18 18.25 51.42 -25.61
N ALA A 19 17.96 50.11 -25.51
CA ALA A 19 18.06 49.18 -26.64
C ALA A 19 17.02 49.54 -27.72
N PHE A 20 15.81 49.98 -27.36
CA PHE A 20 14.80 50.41 -28.31
C PHE A 20 15.18 51.74 -29.01
N LYS A 21 15.75 52.69 -28.28
CA LYS A 21 16.27 53.95 -28.84
C LYS A 21 17.50 53.68 -29.74
N GLN A 22 18.41 52.78 -29.38
CA GLN A 22 19.54 52.41 -30.22
C GLN A 22 19.10 51.61 -31.45
N ALA A 23 18.09 50.76 -31.35
CA ALA A 23 17.51 50.11 -32.52
C ALA A 23 16.82 51.11 -33.45
N GLN A 24 16.10 52.07 -32.89
CA GLN A 24 15.43 53.12 -33.65
C GLN A 24 16.41 54.09 -34.34
N SER A 25 17.55 54.43 -33.71
CA SER A 25 18.63 55.22 -34.36
C SER A 25 19.31 54.46 -35.49
N ARG A 26 19.61 53.19 -35.31
CA ARG A 26 20.21 52.32 -36.37
C ARG A 26 19.27 52.13 -37.56
N VAL A 27 17.96 52.01 -37.33
CA VAL A 27 16.95 51.97 -38.39
C VAL A 27 16.86 53.29 -39.14
N LYS A 28 17.01 54.47 -38.44
CA LYS A 28 17.07 55.78 -39.10
C LYS A 28 18.34 55.97 -39.94
N ASP A 29 19.47 55.41 -39.52
CA ASP A 29 20.74 55.51 -40.28
C ASP A 29 20.76 54.55 -41.49
N LEU A 30 20.03 53.44 -41.44
CA LEU A 30 19.85 52.57 -42.58
C LEU A 30 18.88 53.10 -43.64
N PHE A 31 17.98 54.05 -43.29
CA PHE A 31 17.04 54.68 -44.21
C PHE A 31 17.11 56.21 -44.09
N PRO A 32 18.16 56.84 -44.67
CA PRO A 32 18.23 58.31 -44.67
C PRO A 32 17.06 58.88 -45.46
N PRO A 33 16.31 59.83 -44.85
CA PRO A 33 15.05 60.37 -45.47
C PRO A 33 15.24 61.14 -46.77
N GLY A 34 16.45 61.33 -47.23
CA GLY A 34 16.76 62.06 -48.47
C GLY A 34 16.86 61.19 -49.74
N ARG A 35 17.03 59.86 -49.64
CA ARG A 35 17.19 59.00 -50.82
C ARG A 35 15.90 58.35 -51.35
N LEU A 36 14.83 58.39 -50.53
CA LEU A 36 13.51 57.88 -50.96
C LEU A 36 12.78 58.79 -51.97
N LYS A 37 13.16 60.07 -52.05
CA LYS A 37 12.53 60.99 -53.01
C LYS A 37 12.89 60.78 -54.48
N ASN A 38 14.02 60.11 -54.78
CA ASN A 38 14.48 59.88 -56.13
C ASN A 38 14.18 58.49 -56.72
N LEU A 39 13.52 57.60 -55.92
CA LEU A 39 13.12 56.27 -56.38
C LEU A 39 11.64 56.19 -56.74
N LEU A 40 10.93 57.31 -56.83
CA LEU A 40 9.49 57.39 -57.11
C LEU A 40 9.23 58.10 -58.46
N PRO A 41 9.37 57.42 -59.60
CA PRO A 41 8.67 57.85 -60.82
C PRO A 41 7.18 57.50 -60.60
N SER A 42 6.28 58.41 -60.84
CA SER A 42 4.79 58.42 -60.90
C SER A 42 3.96 57.17 -60.45
N GLY A 43 4.54 56.24 -59.67
CA GLY A 43 3.91 55.07 -59.03
C GLY A 43 4.08 55.00 -57.50
N GLY A 44 4.39 56.15 -56.84
CA GLY A 44 4.81 56.20 -55.45
C GLY A 44 3.80 55.66 -54.43
N LEU A 45 2.53 55.78 -54.70
CA LEU A 45 1.49 55.16 -53.89
C LEU A 45 1.49 53.64 -53.98
N ILE A 46 1.74 53.10 -55.17
CA ILE A 46 1.81 51.62 -55.43
C ILE A 46 3.00 51.02 -54.69
N ASN A 47 4.18 51.66 -54.79
CA ASN A 47 5.40 51.15 -54.09
C ASN A 47 5.26 51.27 -52.55
N LEU A 48 4.58 52.30 -52.05
CA LEU A 48 4.30 52.45 -50.63
C LEU A 48 3.30 51.38 -50.13
N VAL A 49 2.26 51.09 -50.92
CA VAL A 49 1.34 49.99 -50.66
C VAL A 49 2.01 48.63 -50.70
N ILE A 50 2.92 48.38 -51.67
CA ILE A 50 3.68 47.13 -51.75
C ILE A 50 4.65 47.01 -50.57
N ALA A 51 5.32 48.10 -50.15
CA ALA A 51 6.19 48.10 -48.99
C ALA A 51 5.42 47.84 -47.69
N ALA A 52 4.25 48.50 -47.53
CA ALA A 52 3.37 48.25 -46.40
C ALA A 52 2.86 46.79 -46.37
N LEU A 53 2.49 46.26 -47.50
CA LEU A 53 2.03 44.87 -47.65
C LEU A 53 3.18 43.87 -47.33
N LEU A 54 4.43 44.16 -47.77
CA LEU A 54 5.58 43.35 -47.40
C LEU A 54 5.88 43.38 -45.90
N VAL A 55 5.82 44.56 -45.26
CA VAL A 55 5.97 44.68 -43.81
C VAL A 55 4.89 43.89 -43.08
N LEU A 56 3.65 43.98 -43.55
CA LEU A 56 2.51 43.24 -42.97
C LEU A 56 2.70 41.72 -43.13
N LEU A 57 3.16 41.27 -44.28
CA LEU A 57 3.50 39.86 -44.54
C LEU A 57 4.63 39.35 -43.63
N VAL A 58 5.68 40.14 -43.44
CA VAL A 58 6.79 39.81 -42.52
C VAL A 58 6.29 39.79 -41.05
N TRP A 59 5.42 40.72 -40.68
CA TRP A 59 4.84 40.70 -39.34
C TRP A 59 3.98 39.49 -39.10
N GLN A 60 3.21 39.03 -40.08
CA GLN A 60 2.35 37.84 -40.02
C GLN A 60 3.14 36.53 -40.17
N SER A 61 4.42 36.60 -40.55
CA SER A 61 5.30 35.45 -40.73
C SER A 61 5.80 34.91 -39.41
N VAL A 62 5.91 35.74 -38.37
CA VAL A 62 6.48 35.32 -37.07
C VAL A 62 5.40 34.72 -36.19
N PHE A 63 5.68 33.55 -35.59
CA PHE A 63 4.83 32.92 -34.59
C PHE A 63 5.70 32.23 -33.54
N ILE A 64 5.12 31.99 -32.36
CA ILE A 64 5.80 31.35 -31.25
C ILE A 64 5.09 30.04 -30.94
N VAL A 65 5.87 28.97 -30.79
CA VAL A 65 5.40 27.66 -30.32
C VAL A 65 5.63 27.61 -28.81
N ALA A 66 4.59 27.31 -28.04
CA ALA A 66 4.66 27.21 -26.59
C ALA A 66 5.52 26.00 -26.15
N PRO A 67 6.08 25.99 -24.94
CA PRO A 67 6.94 24.89 -24.46
C PRO A 67 6.25 23.54 -24.35
N ASP A 68 4.91 23.50 -24.23
CA ASP A 68 4.07 22.32 -24.15
C ASP A 68 3.51 21.86 -25.50
N GLU A 69 3.83 22.60 -26.58
CA GLU A 69 3.31 22.37 -27.93
C GLU A 69 4.46 22.06 -28.92
N GLU A 70 4.12 21.35 -29.97
CA GLU A 70 4.99 21.12 -31.12
C GLU A 70 4.33 21.72 -32.36
N GLY A 71 5.09 22.47 -33.15
CA GLY A 71 4.55 23.12 -34.34
C GLY A 71 4.67 22.23 -35.57
N VAL A 72 3.56 21.82 -36.19
CA VAL A 72 3.58 21.12 -37.48
C VAL A 72 3.16 22.08 -38.58
N VAL A 73 4.13 22.37 -39.46
CA VAL A 73 3.90 23.25 -40.60
C VAL A 73 3.38 22.44 -41.77
N LYS A 74 2.18 22.81 -42.24
CA LYS A 74 1.61 22.25 -43.48
C LYS A 74 1.67 23.27 -44.61
N ARG A 75 2.07 22.80 -45.79
CA ARG A 75 2.08 23.57 -47.02
C ARG A 75 1.14 22.90 -48.02
N PHE A 76 0.13 23.65 -48.47
CA PHE A 76 -0.92 23.13 -49.37
C PHE A 76 -1.59 21.85 -48.83
N GLY A 77 -1.69 21.70 -47.49
CA GLY A 77 -2.32 20.56 -46.85
C GLY A 77 -1.41 19.42 -46.43
N ALA A 78 -0.19 19.32 -47.01
CA ALA A 78 0.78 18.29 -46.64
C ALA A 78 1.74 18.75 -45.53
N PRO A 79 2.12 17.89 -44.54
CA PRO A 79 3.11 18.21 -43.55
C PRO A 79 4.50 18.34 -44.20
N VAL A 80 5.21 19.40 -43.86
CA VAL A 80 6.55 19.67 -44.47
C VAL A 80 7.66 19.57 -43.42
N ARG A 81 7.41 20.12 -42.22
CA ARG A 81 8.40 20.14 -41.13
C ARG A 81 7.70 20.24 -39.78
N THR A 82 8.34 19.65 -38.79
CA THR A 82 7.96 19.78 -37.37
C THR A 82 8.92 20.77 -36.72
N LEU A 83 8.41 21.63 -35.83
CA LEU A 83 9.12 22.69 -35.17
C LEU A 83 9.10 22.47 -33.68
N GLU A 84 10.24 22.61 -33.04
CA GLU A 84 10.40 22.59 -31.59
C GLU A 84 9.86 23.89 -30.96
N PRO A 85 9.63 23.93 -29.61
CA PRO A 85 9.23 25.15 -28.92
C PRO A 85 10.18 26.31 -29.18
N GLY A 86 9.62 27.51 -29.43
CA GLY A 86 10.41 28.72 -29.70
C GLY A 86 9.81 29.62 -30.76
N PRO A 87 10.51 30.71 -31.12
CA PRO A 87 10.12 31.61 -32.19
C PRO A 87 10.49 31.06 -33.57
N HIS A 88 9.51 30.98 -34.46
CA HIS A 88 9.68 30.45 -35.81
C HIS A 88 9.05 31.34 -36.87
N PHE A 89 9.43 31.09 -38.14
CA PHE A 89 8.90 31.79 -39.28
C PHE A 89 8.09 30.84 -40.17
N LYS A 90 6.95 31.31 -40.64
CA LYS A 90 6.12 30.65 -41.66
C LYS A 90 5.93 31.55 -42.86
N ILE A 91 5.69 30.98 -44.01
CA ILE A 91 5.32 31.73 -45.21
C ILE A 91 3.82 32.01 -45.14
N PRO A 92 3.41 33.27 -44.89
CA PRO A 92 2.00 33.61 -44.83
C PRO A 92 1.30 33.22 -46.12
N ILE A 93 0.01 32.85 -46.05
CA ILE A 93 -0.86 32.41 -47.16
C ILE A 93 -0.62 30.99 -47.62
N ILE A 94 0.65 30.52 -47.69
CA ILE A 94 1.01 29.18 -48.22
C ILE A 94 1.15 28.15 -47.12
N GLU A 95 1.68 28.56 -45.96
CA GLU A 95 1.92 27.71 -44.81
C GLU A 95 0.92 28.00 -43.70
N SER A 96 0.37 26.92 -43.12
CA SER A 96 -0.40 26.98 -41.87
C SER A 96 0.27 26.08 -40.85
N VAL A 97 0.17 26.49 -39.57
CA VAL A 97 0.78 25.76 -38.46
C VAL A 97 -0.28 25.22 -37.57
N LEU A 98 -0.17 23.93 -37.23
CA LEU A 98 -0.95 23.26 -36.21
C LEU A 98 -0.04 23.08 -34.97
N GLN A 99 -0.58 23.31 -33.77
CA GLN A 99 0.18 23.28 -32.52
C GLN A 99 -0.50 22.31 -31.54
N PRO A 100 -0.35 20.99 -31.72
CA PRO A 100 -0.86 20.03 -30.78
C PRO A 100 -0.08 20.08 -29.46
N LYS A 101 -0.78 19.84 -28.32
CA LYS A 101 -0.18 19.84 -26.97
C LYS A 101 0.44 18.47 -26.70
N VAL A 102 1.74 18.32 -26.92
CA VAL A 102 2.48 17.06 -26.78
C VAL A 102 2.74 16.68 -25.31
N ALA A 103 2.91 17.68 -24.44
CA ALA A 103 3.15 17.44 -23.02
C ALA A 103 1.89 17.05 -22.24
N LYS A 104 0.71 17.29 -22.81
CA LYS A 104 -0.57 17.02 -22.15
C LYS A 104 -0.92 15.53 -22.21
N LEU A 105 -1.26 14.95 -21.05
CA LEU A 105 -1.90 13.64 -20.99
C LEU A 105 -3.37 13.76 -21.39
N HIS A 106 -3.73 13.04 -22.45
CA HIS A 106 -5.10 12.89 -22.92
C HIS A 106 -5.71 11.65 -22.32
N ARG A 107 -7.04 11.67 -22.10
CA ARG A 107 -7.80 10.55 -21.55
C ARG A 107 -8.86 10.12 -22.55
N VAL A 108 -9.03 8.81 -22.69
CA VAL A 108 -10.11 8.17 -23.45
C VAL A 108 -10.84 7.24 -22.49
N GLU A 109 -12.13 7.45 -22.36
CA GLU A 109 -13.03 6.58 -21.58
C GLU A 109 -13.56 5.49 -22.48
N VAL A 110 -13.48 4.23 -22.04
CA VAL A 110 -13.98 3.05 -22.76
C VAL A 110 -14.87 2.25 -21.84
N GLY A 111 -16.07 1.86 -22.34
CA GLY A 111 -17.07 1.17 -21.55
C GLY A 111 -18.04 2.09 -20.81
N PHE A 112 -17.70 3.35 -20.63
CA PHE A 112 -18.54 4.34 -19.97
C PHE A 112 -18.34 5.74 -20.56
N ARG A 113 -19.23 6.66 -20.19
CA ARG A 113 -19.11 8.09 -20.51
C ARG A 113 -19.44 8.91 -19.27
N THR A 114 -18.60 9.88 -18.96
CA THR A 114 -18.82 10.79 -17.85
C THR A 114 -19.57 12.03 -18.34
N ASN A 115 -20.77 12.25 -17.82
CA ASN A 115 -21.56 13.43 -18.11
C ASN A 115 -20.98 14.68 -17.47
N VAL A 116 -21.39 15.87 -17.94
CA VAL A 116 -20.97 17.20 -17.41
C VAL A 116 -21.24 17.33 -15.89
N GLN A 117 -22.19 16.55 -15.37
CA GLN A 117 -22.54 16.51 -13.94
C GLN A 117 -21.69 15.51 -13.13
N GLY A 118 -20.67 14.88 -13.73
CA GLY A 118 -19.81 13.90 -13.07
C GLY A 118 -20.44 12.52 -12.87
N ARG A 119 -21.60 12.26 -13.45
CA ARG A 119 -22.22 10.92 -13.40
C ARG A 119 -21.65 10.06 -14.51
N GLN A 120 -21.21 8.89 -14.15
CA GLN A 120 -20.77 7.86 -15.10
C GLN A 120 -22.01 7.09 -15.60
N GLN A 121 -22.04 6.85 -16.89
CA GLN A 121 -23.07 6.05 -17.55
C GLN A 121 -22.37 4.96 -18.36
N MET A 122 -22.63 3.71 -18.02
CA MET A 122 -22.10 2.56 -18.74
C MET A 122 -22.62 2.53 -20.19
N VAL A 123 -21.74 2.18 -21.10
CA VAL A 123 -22.06 1.89 -22.51
C VAL A 123 -21.94 0.37 -22.73
N PRO A 124 -23.05 -0.40 -22.65
CA PRO A 124 -22.97 -1.85 -22.61
C PRO A 124 -22.27 -2.47 -23.82
N GLN A 125 -22.37 -1.83 -24.99
CA GLN A 125 -21.72 -2.32 -26.23
C GLN A 125 -20.20 -2.32 -26.15
N GLU A 126 -19.62 -1.39 -25.41
CA GLU A 126 -18.18 -1.26 -25.22
C GLU A 126 -17.69 -1.96 -23.91
N ALA A 127 -18.55 -1.99 -22.87
CA ALA A 127 -18.21 -2.51 -21.56
C ALA A 127 -18.29 -4.04 -21.49
N LEU A 128 -19.26 -4.67 -22.17
CA LEU A 128 -19.49 -6.11 -22.05
C LEU A 128 -18.43 -6.91 -22.84
N MET A 129 -17.70 -7.75 -22.13
CA MET A 129 -16.65 -8.60 -22.68
C MET A 129 -16.80 -10.04 -22.19
N LEU A 130 -16.36 -10.99 -23.03
CA LEU A 130 -16.36 -12.42 -22.71
C LEU A 130 -14.96 -12.84 -22.24
N THR A 131 -14.90 -13.55 -21.14
CA THR A 131 -13.65 -14.13 -20.60
C THR A 131 -13.34 -15.47 -21.24
N GLY A 132 -12.12 -15.99 -21.08
CA GLY A 132 -11.68 -17.27 -21.63
C GLY A 132 -12.44 -18.49 -21.06
N ASP A 133 -13.05 -18.35 -19.90
CA ASP A 133 -13.93 -19.36 -19.27
C ASP A 133 -15.42 -19.12 -19.53
N MET A 134 -15.73 -18.35 -20.60
CA MET A 134 -17.10 -18.12 -21.11
C MET A 134 -18.03 -17.37 -20.15
N ASN A 135 -17.49 -16.56 -19.26
CA ASN A 135 -18.27 -15.67 -18.43
C ASN A 135 -18.31 -14.26 -19.05
N ILE A 136 -19.36 -13.52 -18.76
CA ILE A 136 -19.52 -12.14 -19.22
C ILE A 136 -19.15 -11.19 -18.08
N LEU A 137 -18.26 -10.23 -18.38
CA LEU A 137 -17.90 -9.13 -17.48
C LEU A 137 -18.22 -7.79 -18.11
N ALA A 138 -18.63 -6.84 -17.29
CA ALA A 138 -18.67 -5.43 -17.63
C ALA A 138 -17.35 -4.80 -17.16
N ILE A 139 -16.59 -4.25 -18.10
CA ILE A 139 -15.29 -3.65 -17.84
C ILE A 139 -15.30 -2.20 -18.27
N GLU A 140 -15.05 -1.32 -17.32
CA GLU A 140 -14.89 0.11 -17.53
C GLU A 140 -13.43 0.49 -17.31
N PHE A 141 -12.83 1.18 -18.28
CA PHE A 141 -11.42 1.56 -18.17
C PHE A 141 -11.11 2.87 -18.87
N ILE A 142 -9.99 3.47 -18.47
CA ILE A 142 -9.46 4.71 -19.03
C ILE A 142 -8.10 4.43 -19.64
N VAL A 143 -7.93 4.90 -20.87
CA VAL A 143 -6.64 4.94 -21.54
C VAL A 143 -6.07 6.33 -21.43
N GLN A 144 -4.86 6.44 -20.90
CA GLN A 144 -4.09 7.68 -20.87
C GLN A 144 -3.00 7.63 -21.94
N TYR A 145 -2.96 8.62 -22.78
CA TYR A 145 -1.96 8.71 -23.86
C TYR A 145 -1.38 10.11 -23.98
N LYS A 146 -0.21 10.21 -24.57
CA LYS A 146 0.44 11.45 -24.97
C LYS A 146 0.81 11.37 -26.45
N ILE A 147 0.96 12.51 -27.08
CA ILE A 147 1.42 12.61 -28.45
C ILE A 147 2.94 12.36 -28.46
N LYS A 148 3.38 11.38 -29.27
CA LYS A 148 4.79 11.04 -29.46
C LYS A 148 5.35 11.73 -30.71
N GLU A 149 4.56 11.73 -31.81
CA GLU A 149 4.92 12.32 -33.07
C GLU A 149 3.74 13.10 -33.64
N SER A 150 3.85 14.43 -33.58
CA SER A 150 2.76 15.34 -33.94
C SER A 150 2.36 15.26 -35.42
N SER A 151 3.31 14.95 -36.30
CA SER A 151 3.03 14.79 -37.72
C SER A 151 2.13 13.58 -38.00
N GLU A 152 2.45 12.42 -37.43
CA GLU A 152 1.64 11.21 -37.57
C GLU A 152 0.28 11.37 -36.93
N PHE A 153 0.23 11.94 -35.72
CA PHE A 153 -1.00 12.20 -34.98
C PHE A 153 -2.01 13.04 -35.74
N LEU A 154 -1.54 14.05 -36.51
CA LEU A 154 -2.43 14.99 -37.20
C LEU A 154 -2.82 14.56 -38.60
N PHE A 155 -2.05 13.68 -39.26
CA PHE A 155 -2.21 13.43 -40.69
C PHE A 155 -2.46 11.98 -41.08
N ASN A 156 -2.12 11.00 -40.25
CA ASN A 156 -2.29 9.59 -40.57
C ASN A 156 -3.71 9.09 -40.27
N ILE A 157 -4.35 9.62 -39.22
CA ILE A 157 -5.66 9.15 -38.76
C ILE A 157 -6.60 10.35 -38.64
N ALA A 158 -7.82 10.20 -39.14
CA ALA A 158 -8.79 11.29 -39.15
C ALA A 158 -9.31 11.66 -37.76
N ASP A 159 -9.59 10.65 -36.91
CA ASP A 159 -9.98 10.83 -35.52
C ASP A 159 -9.18 9.85 -34.63
N VAL A 160 -8.09 10.37 -34.09
CA VAL A 160 -7.20 9.56 -33.22
C VAL A 160 -7.90 9.18 -31.92
N HIS A 161 -8.77 10.04 -31.38
CA HIS A 161 -9.44 9.77 -30.13
C HIS A 161 -10.40 8.58 -30.26
N GLU A 162 -11.23 8.56 -31.30
CA GLU A 162 -12.15 7.45 -31.57
C GLU A 162 -11.38 6.17 -31.95
N THR A 163 -10.31 6.30 -32.73
CA THR A 163 -9.46 5.17 -33.11
C THR A 163 -8.82 4.51 -31.89
N ILE A 164 -8.27 5.31 -30.94
CA ILE A 164 -7.73 4.79 -29.69
C ILE A 164 -8.82 4.10 -28.88
N ALA A 165 -10.03 4.66 -28.79
CA ALA A 165 -11.14 4.03 -28.07
C ALA A 165 -11.48 2.64 -28.64
N LYS A 166 -11.59 2.53 -29.99
CA LYS A 166 -11.90 1.27 -30.66
C LYS A 166 -10.75 0.26 -30.61
N ALA A 167 -9.51 0.71 -30.76
CA ALA A 167 -8.34 -0.14 -30.62
C ALA A 167 -8.19 -0.65 -29.19
N ALA A 168 -8.44 0.21 -28.19
CA ALA A 168 -8.41 -0.15 -26.78
C ALA A 168 -9.51 -1.16 -26.42
N GLU A 169 -10.70 -0.97 -26.94
CA GLU A 169 -11.80 -1.94 -26.81
C GLU A 169 -11.41 -3.32 -27.37
N ALA A 170 -10.81 -3.35 -28.56
CA ALA A 170 -10.36 -4.57 -29.20
C ALA A 170 -9.21 -5.25 -28.43
N ALA A 171 -8.21 -4.48 -27.99
CA ALA A 171 -7.08 -4.98 -27.23
C ALA A 171 -7.53 -5.54 -25.87
N MET A 172 -8.39 -4.82 -25.15
CA MET A 172 -8.93 -5.28 -23.87
C MET A 172 -9.74 -6.57 -24.06
N ARG A 173 -10.59 -6.63 -25.09
CA ARG A 173 -11.39 -7.81 -25.40
C ARG A 173 -10.53 -9.03 -25.72
N GLU A 174 -9.41 -8.87 -26.39
CA GLU A 174 -8.45 -9.94 -26.67
C GLU A 174 -7.76 -10.43 -25.39
N VAL A 175 -7.28 -9.53 -24.55
CA VAL A 175 -6.59 -9.88 -23.29
C VAL A 175 -7.54 -10.55 -22.30
N VAL A 176 -8.73 -9.99 -22.11
CA VAL A 176 -9.77 -10.55 -21.23
C VAL A 176 -10.27 -11.89 -21.75
N GLY A 177 -10.40 -12.05 -23.07
CA GLY A 177 -10.76 -13.32 -23.69
C GLY A 177 -9.75 -14.46 -23.49
N LYS A 178 -8.53 -14.14 -23.08
CA LYS A 178 -7.49 -15.11 -22.69
C LYS A 178 -7.42 -15.34 -21.17
N SER A 179 -8.04 -14.48 -20.38
CA SER A 179 -8.01 -14.51 -18.90
C SER A 179 -9.24 -15.20 -18.33
N LYS A 180 -9.12 -15.71 -17.10
CA LYS A 180 -10.27 -16.26 -16.35
C LYS A 180 -10.97 -15.17 -15.57
N ILE A 181 -12.27 -15.38 -15.29
CA ILE A 181 -13.07 -14.42 -14.54
C ILE A 181 -12.49 -14.14 -13.14
N ASP A 182 -12.04 -15.16 -12.42
CA ASP A 182 -11.45 -14.99 -11.09
C ASP A 182 -10.20 -14.09 -11.14
N GLU A 183 -9.37 -14.19 -12.18
CA GLU A 183 -8.19 -13.35 -12.39
C GLU A 183 -8.59 -11.90 -12.68
N ALA A 184 -9.57 -11.71 -13.55
CA ALA A 184 -10.05 -10.37 -13.92
C ALA A 184 -10.70 -9.61 -12.74
N LEU A 185 -11.39 -10.33 -11.84
CA LEU A 185 -12.03 -9.74 -10.67
C LEU A 185 -11.07 -9.47 -9.51
N THR A 186 -9.93 -10.20 -9.40
CA THR A 186 -9.07 -10.18 -8.23
C THR A 186 -7.64 -9.76 -8.53
N THR A 187 -6.72 -10.72 -8.61
CA THR A 187 -5.27 -10.51 -8.66
C THR A 187 -4.71 -10.21 -10.03
N GLY A 188 -5.43 -10.58 -11.09
CA GLY A 188 -4.97 -10.46 -12.48
C GLY A 188 -5.16 -9.07 -13.09
N LYS A 189 -5.79 -8.11 -12.38
CA LYS A 189 -6.05 -6.76 -12.92
C LYS A 189 -4.81 -6.06 -13.45
N ALA A 190 -3.69 -6.15 -12.74
CA ALA A 190 -2.44 -5.53 -13.15
C ALA A 190 -1.86 -6.16 -14.44
N GLU A 191 -1.96 -7.48 -14.58
CA GLU A 191 -1.50 -8.20 -15.77
C GLU A 191 -2.37 -7.88 -16.99
N ILE A 192 -3.69 -7.80 -16.79
CA ILE A 192 -4.64 -7.38 -17.83
C ILE A 192 -4.37 -5.94 -18.29
N GLN A 193 -4.12 -5.01 -17.35
CA GLN A 193 -3.77 -3.63 -17.67
C GLN A 193 -2.50 -3.57 -18.51
N GLN A 194 -1.44 -4.25 -18.09
CA GLN A 194 -0.17 -4.26 -18.79
C GLN A 194 -0.26 -4.93 -20.15
N GLY A 195 -0.89 -6.10 -20.22
CA GLY A 195 -1.10 -6.81 -21.48
C GLY A 195 -1.93 -6.01 -22.48
N THR A 196 -2.93 -5.29 -22.00
CA THR A 196 -3.75 -4.39 -22.85
C THR A 196 -2.95 -3.19 -23.31
N GLN A 197 -2.11 -2.61 -22.43
CA GLN A 197 -1.26 -1.49 -22.79
C GLN A 197 -0.28 -1.87 -23.89
N ASP A 198 0.39 -3.01 -23.75
CA ASP A 198 1.37 -3.49 -24.72
C ASP A 198 0.73 -3.82 -26.07
N LEU A 199 -0.42 -4.50 -26.05
CA LEU A 199 -1.16 -4.84 -27.27
C LEU A 199 -1.69 -3.59 -27.97
N LEU A 200 -2.29 -2.67 -27.19
CA LEU A 200 -2.79 -1.40 -27.72
C LEU A 200 -1.69 -0.54 -28.34
N GLN A 201 -0.51 -0.46 -27.69
CA GLN A 201 0.63 0.26 -28.23
C GLN A 201 1.06 -0.35 -29.58
N ASN A 202 1.14 -1.67 -29.68
CA ASN A 202 1.51 -2.35 -30.93
C ASN A 202 0.52 -2.06 -32.05
N ILE A 203 -0.80 -2.08 -31.76
CA ILE A 203 -1.85 -1.76 -32.75
C ILE A 203 -1.71 -0.31 -33.24
N LEU A 204 -1.48 0.64 -32.30
CA LEU A 204 -1.38 2.06 -32.64
C LEU A 204 -0.07 2.39 -33.36
N ASP A 205 1.01 1.66 -33.08
CA ASP A 205 2.29 1.76 -33.81
C ASP A 205 2.15 1.22 -35.24
N GLU A 206 1.40 0.13 -35.45
CA GLU A 206 1.10 -0.41 -36.78
C GLU A 206 0.26 0.59 -37.62
N TYR A 207 -0.69 1.28 -36.98
CA TYR A 207 -1.49 2.34 -37.61
C TYR A 207 -0.71 3.64 -37.79
N ARG A 208 0.50 3.75 -37.24
CA ARG A 208 1.30 4.97 -37.19
C ARG A 208 0.50 6.15 -36.66
N ALA A 209 -0.15 5.92 -35.52
CA ALA A 209 -1.01 6.92 -34.89
C ALA A 209 -0.24 8.08 -34.25
N GLY A 210 1.10 7.98 -34.11
CA GLY A 210 1.96 9.00 -33.51
C GLY A 210 1.68 9.25 -32.01
N VAL A 211 1.13 8.26 -31.29
CA VAL A 211 0.80 8.36 -29.87
C VAL A 211 1.58 7.34 -29.04
N GLN A 212 1.79 7.66 -27.77
CA GLN A 212 2.34 6.75 -26.77
C GLN A 212 1.32 6.55 -25.64
N ILE A 213 1.01 5.31 -25.35
CA ILE A 213 0.14 4.96 -24.24
C ILE A 213 0.93 5.09 -22.94
N ALA A 214 0.46 5.96 -22.05
CA ALA A 214 1.08 6.19 -20.74
C ALA A 214 0.61 5.14 -19.73
N ALA A 215 -0.69 4.85 -19.71
CA ALA A 215 -1.28 3.83 -18.84
C ALA A 215 -2.68 3.42 -19.33
N VAL A 216 -3.02 2.17 -19.05
CA VAL A 216 -4.40 1.67 -19.10
C VAL A 216 -4.83 1.41 -17.66
N GLN A 217 -5.94 2.02 -17.23
CA GLN A 217 -6.44 1.94 -15.86
C GLN A 217 -7.84 1.37 -15.86
N LEU A 218 -8.02 0.20 -15.27
CA LEU A 218 -9.33 -0.37 -14.99
C LEU A 218 -10.01 0.46 -13.90
N GLN A 219 -11.25 0.88 -14.15
CA GLN A 219 -12.10 1.58 -13.17
C GLN A 219 -12.96 0.58 -12.41
N ASP A 220 -13.90 -0.02 -13.12
CA ASP A 220 -14.79 -1.05 -12.57
C ASP A 220 -14.73 -2.31 -13.42
N VAL A 221 -14.76 -3.46 -12.74
CA VAL A 221 -14.81 -4.79 -13.35
C VAL A 221 -15.82 -5.60 -12.55
N ASP A 222 -17.02 -5.72 -13.10
CA ASP A 222 -18.15 -6.33 -12.42
C ASP A 222 -18.88 -7.33 -13.35
N PRO A 223 -19.50 -8.37 -12.81
CA PRO A 223 -20.44 -9.17 -13.58
C PRO A 223 -21.70 -8.35 -13.91
N PRO A 224 -22.39 -8.63 -15.02
CA PRO A 224 -23.64 -7.96 -15.38
C PRO A 224 -24.67 -8.01 -14.23
N GLU A 225 -25.44 -6.94 -14.06
CA GLU A 225 -26.44 -6.82 -12.98
C GLU A 225 -27.37 -8.04 -12.84
N ALA A 226 -27.73 -8.65 -13.96
CA ALA A 226 -28.61 -9.81 -13.97
C ALA A 226 -28.06 -11.03 -13.22
N VAL A 227 -26.75 -11.17 -13.11
CA VAL A 227 -26.07 -12.32 -12.49
C VAL A 227 -25.22 -11.92 -11.28
N ALA A 228 -25.11 -10.62 -10.98
CA ALA A 228 -24.27 -10.09 -9.91
C ALA A 228 -24.57 -10.71 -8.54
N ALA A 229 -25.85 -10.93 -8.22
CA ALA A 229 -26.25 -11.55 -6.96
C ALA A 229 -25.77 -13.00 -6.84
N ALA A 230 -25.83 -13.79 -7.91
CA ALA A 230 -25.37 -15.17 -7.93
C ALA A 230 -23.83 -15.25 -7.84
N PHE A 231 -23.11 -14.36 -8.51
CA PHE A 231 -21.64 -14.27 -8.40
C PHE A 231 -21.20 -13.90 -6.99
N LYS A 232 -21.88 -12.95 -6.35
CA LYS A 232 -21.62 -12.55 -4.97
C LYS A 232 -21.82 -13.72 -4.00
N ASP A 233 -22.87 -14.53 -4.19
CA ASP A 233 -23.14 -15.70 -3.37
C ASP A 233 -22.03 -16.74 -3.49
N VAL A 234 -21.58 -17.04 -4.72
CA VAL A 234 -20.43 -17.92 -4.97
C VAL A 234 -19.15 -17.40 -4.33
N THR A 235 -18.87 -16.10 -4.44
CA THR A 235 -17.69 -15.49 -3.85
C THR A 235 -17.73 -15.57 -2.33
N ASN A 236 -18.86 -15.22 -1.71
CA ASN A 236 -19.07 -15.36 -0.27
C ASN A 236 -18.86 -16.81 0.19
N ALA A 237 -19.39 -17.79 -0.54
CA ALA A 237 -19.20 -19.21 -0.22
C ALA A 237 -17.74 -19.64 -0.31
N LYS A 238 -16.99 -19.14 -1.30
CA LYS A 238 -15.53 -19.37 -1.41
C LYS A 238 -14.79 -18.76 -0.21
N GLU A 239 -15.08 -17.52 0.14
CA GLU A 239 -14.48 -16.83 1.28
C GLU A 239 -14.81 -17.53 2.61
N ASP A 240 -16.04 -17.94 2.82
CA ASP A 240 -16.46 -18.69 4.01
C ASP A 240 -15.72 -20.03 4.11
N ARG A 241 -15.55 -20.76 3.00
CA ARG A 241 -14.75 -21.99 2.97
C ARG A 241 -13.30 -21.72 3.38
N GLU A 242 -12.67 -20.70 2.82
CA GLU A 242 -11.28 -20.35 3.17
C GLU A 242 -11.15 -19.92 4.63
N LYS A 243 -12.11 -19.13 5.11
CA LYS A 243 -12.20 -18.73 6.52
C LYS A 243 -12.29 -19.93 7.45
N LEU A 244 -13.13 -20.91 7.14
CA LEU A 244 -13.25 -22.14 7.92
C LEU A 244 -11.95 -22.97 7.90
N ILE A 245 -11.28 -23.06 6.76
CA ILE A 245 -9.99 -23.75 6.64
C ILE A 245 -8.93 -23.04 7.50
N ASN A 246 -8.83 -21.72 7.39
CA ASN A 246 -7.89 -20.91 8.15
C ASN A 246 -8.16 -20.99 9.67
N GLN A 247 -9.41 -20.96 10.08
CA GLN A 247 -9.81 -21.15 11.49
C GLN A 247 -9.42 -22.53 12.00
N ALA A 248 -9.66 -23.59 11.22
CA ALA A 248 -9.28 -24.96 11.60
C ALA A 248 -7.75 -25.12 11.69
N GLN A 249 -7.00 -24.49 10.78
CA GLN A 249 -5.54 -24.47 10.83
C GLN A 249 -5.03 -23.70 12.04
N GLY A 250 -5.61 -22.52 12.34
CA GLY A 250 -5.30 -21.76 13.54
C GLY A 250 -5.53 -22.57 14.80
N TYR A 251 -6.69 -23.21 14.93
CA TYR A 251 -7.02 -24.09 16.05
C TYR A 251 -6.02 -25.25 16.18
N ARG A 252 -5.67 -25.92 15.08
CA ARG A 252 -4.66 -26.97 15.07
C ARG A 252 -3.30 -26.48 15.55
N ASN A 253 -2.90 -25.29 15.09
CA ASN A 253 -1.60 -24.70 15.42
C ASN A 253 -1.52 -24.22 16.88
N ASP A 254 -2.66 -23.97 17.52
CA ASP A 254 -2.74 -23.64 18.95
C ASP A 254 -2.74 -24.90 19.81
N ILE A 255 -3.64 -25.85 19.53
CA ILE A 255 -3.86 -27.03 20.39
C ILE A 255 -2.68 -27.99 20.38
N ILE A 256 -2.09 -28.28 19.22
CA ILE A 256 -1.02 -29.29 19.13
C ILE A 256 0.25 -28.86 19.88
N PRO A 257 0.79 -27.64 19.70
CA PRO A 257 1.95 -27.20 20.47
C PRO A 257 1.68 -27.11 21.97
N LYS A 258 0.47 -26.65 22.37
CA LYS A 258 0.06 -26.58 23.77
C LYS A 258 0.03 -27.95 24.43
N ALA A 259 -0.61 -28.93 23.79
CA ALA A 259 -0.64 -30.31 24.32
C ALA A 259 0.76 -30.95 24.38
N LYS A 260 1.62 -30.68 23.38
CA LYS A 260 3.03 -31.12 23.42
C LYS A 260 3.81 -30.45 24.54
N GLY A 261 3.58 -29.17 24.79
CA GLY A 261 4.19 -28.41 25.88
C GLY A 261 3.78 -28.97 27.22
N GLU A 262 2.51 -29.19 27.46
CA GLU A 262 1.97 -29.79 28.70
C GLU A 262 2.51 -31.20 28.95
N ALA A 263 2.57 -32.01 27.89
CA ALA A 263 3.16 -33.38 27.99
C ALA A 263 4.66 -33.32 28.33
N ALA A 264 5.42 -32.40 27.68
CA ALA A 264 6.84 -32.27 27.94
C ALA A 264 7.07 -31.72 29.39
N GLU A 265 6.25 -30.78 29.86
CA GLU A 265 6.31 -30.28 31.23
C GLU A 265 6.06 -31.39 32.24
N LEU A 266 5.02 -32.24 32.03
CA LEU A 266 4.70 -33.33 32.92
C LEU A 266 5.87 -34.34 32.98
N VAL A 267 6.44 -34.70 31.84
CA VAL A 267 7.59 -35.61 31.75
C VAL A 267 8.84 -35.04 32.44
N ASN A 268 9.12 -33.74 32.21
CA ASN A 268 10.27 -33.06 32.82
C ASN A 268 10.09 -32.92 34.35
N ARG A 269 8.87 -32.60 34.80
CA ARG A 269 8.56 -32.54 36.24
C ARG A 269 8.73 -33.91 36.90
N ALA A 270 8.27 -34.98 36.27
CA ALA A 270 8.45 -36.36 36.77
C ALA A 270 9.93 -36.78 36.83
N LYS A 271 10.71 -36.44 35.79
CA LYS A 271 12.16 -36.69 35.78
C LYS A 271 12.88 -35.89 36.87
N GLY A 272 12.53 -34.61 37.02
CA GLY A 272 13.08 -33.77 38.07
C GLY A 272 12.77 -34.31 39.47
N TYR A 273 11.53 -34.73 39.69
CA TYR A 273 11.16 -35.38 40.97
C TYR A 273 11.94 -36.69 41.22
N ALA A 274 12.06 -37.55 40.22
CA ALA A 274 12.80 -38.80 40.33
C ALA A 274 14.28 -38.52 40.67
N GLN A 275 14.93 -37.56 39.99
CA GLN A 275 16.31 -37.21 40.25
C GLN A 275 16.49 -36.57 41.64
N ALA A 276 15.58 -35.68 42.04
CA ALA A 276 15.62 -35.06 43.38
C ALA A 276 15.47 -36.16 44.47
N ARG A 277 14.62 -37.17 44.25
CA ARG A 277 14.43 -38.28 45.18
C ARG A 277 15.69 -39.14 45.27
N LEU A 278 16.34 -39.45 44.15
CA LEU A 278 17.60 -40.23 44.09
C LEU A 278 18.72 -39.45 44.82
N ASN A 279 18.93 -38.20 44.43
CA ASN A 279 19.96 -37.34 45.04
C ASN A 279 19.79 -37.19 46.57
N ARG A 280 18.51 -37.12 47.01
CA ARG A 280 18.21 -37.05 48.45
C ARG A 280 18.54 -38.34 49.13
N ALA A 281 18.18 -39.51 48.57
CA ALA A 281 18.51 -40.80 49.16
C ALA A 281 20.03 -41.06 49.19
N GLU A 282 20.76 -40.68 48.13
CA GLU A 282 22.22 -40.73 48.09
C GLU A 282 22.84 -39.79 49.12
N GLY A 283 22.34 -38.56 49.28
CA GLY A 283 22.77 -37.62 50.27
C GLY A 283 22.57 -38.11 51.70
N GLU A 284 21.38 -38.68 52.03
CA GLU A 284 21.07 -39.28 53.32
C GLU A 284 21.97 -40.48 53.61
N THR A 285 22.23 -41.35 52.62
CA THR A 285 23.12 -42.49 52.72
C THR A 285 24.57 -42.05 52.98
N ASN A 286 25.06 -41.10 52.24
CA ASN A 286 26.43 -40.54 52.43
C ASN A 286 26.61 -39.88 53.79
N ARG A 287 25.58 -39.13 54.24
CA ARG A 287 25.57 -38.52 55.58
C ARG A 287 25.60 -39.62 56.67
N PHE A 288 24.78 -40.66 56.51
CA PHE A 288 24.78 -41.77 57.46
C PHE A 288 26.10 -42.49 57.50
N LEU A 289 26.73 -42.82 56.36
CA LEU A 289 28.03 -43.46 56.29
C LEU A 289 29.15 -42.62 56.90
N ALA A 290 29.13 -41.31 56.67
CA ALA A 290 30.07 -40.40 57.30
C ALA A 290 29.90 -40.38 58.82
N THR A 291 28.64 -40.26 59.30
CA THR A 291 28.34 -40.29 60.75
C THR A 291 28.72 -41.64 61.39
N LEU A 292 28.48 -42.73 60.72
CA LEU A 292 28.86 -44.08 61.17
C LEU A 292 30.37 -44.22 61.27
N LYS A 293 31.14 -43.69 60.33
CA LYS A 293 32.62 -43.71 60.36
C LYS A 293 33.14 -42.96 61.59
N GLU A 294 32.65 -41.77 61.88
CA GLU A 294 33.00 -40.96 63.04
C GLU A 294 32.55 -41.64 64.37
N TYR A 295 31.36 -42.19 64.36
CA TYR A 295 30.83 -42.96 65.49
C TYR A 295 31.76 -44.14 65.85
N ASN A 296 32.29 -44.89 64.91
CA ASN A 296 33.18 -46.02 65.15
C ASN A 296 34.53 -45.56 65.77
N GLN A 297 34.95 -44.30 65.57
CA GLN A 297 36.18 -43.77 66.17
C GLN A 297 35.97 -43.25 67.61
N ALA A 298 34.81 -42.65 67.92
CA ALA A 298 34.53 -42.04 69.23
C ALA A 298 33.05 -42.24 69.63
N LYS A 299 32.68 -43.45 70.04
CA LYS A 299 31.29 -43.86 70.29
C LYS A 299 30.60 -43.01 71.35
N ASP A 300 31.26 -42.76 72.46
CA ASP A 300 30.62 -42.00 73.59
C ASP A 300 30.39 -40.53 73.28
N ILE A 301 31.24 -39.92 72.47
CA ILE A 301 31.15 -38.52 72.13
C ILE A 301 30.07 -38.29 71.11
N ILE A 302 30.08 -39.11 70.06
CA ILE A 302 29.14 -38.99 68.94
C ILE A 302 27.71 -39.37 69.37
N SER A 303 27.51 -40.38 70.23
CA SER A 303 26.18 -40.68 70.76
C SER A 303 25.55 -39.55 71.56
N LYS A 304 26.35 -38.88 72.38
CA LYS A 304 25.91 -37.68 73.14
C LYS A 304 25.56 -36.53 72.21
N ARG A 305 26.38 -36.32 71.19
CA ARG A 305 26.13 -35.27 70.17
C ARG A 305 24.83 -35.54 69.45
N ILE A 306 24.60 -36.73 68.89
CA ILE A 306 23.36 -37.07 68.18
C ILE A 306 22.16 -36.90 69.10
N TYR A 307 22.29 -37.32 70.37
CA TYR A 307 21.20 -37.16 71.36
C TYR A 307 20.86 -35.69 71.57
N ILE A 308 21.85 -34.79 71.75
CA ILE A 308 21.64 -33.36 71.95
C ILE A 308 21.03 -32.75 70.66
N GLU A 309 21.55 -33.10 69.47
CA GLU A 309 21.07 -32.61 68.19
C GLU A 309 19.60 -33.00 67.94
N THR A 310 19.25 -34.24 68.30
CA THR A 310 17.85 -34.69 68.27
C THR A 310 16.96 -33.97 69.25
N LEU A 311 17.45 -33.68 70.45
CA LEU A 311 16.70 -32.90 71.40
C LEU A 311 16.51 -31.43 70.96
N GLU A 312 17.54 -30.83 70.33
CA GLU A 312 17.45 -29.46 69.75
C GLU A 312 16.43 -29.39 68.60
N GLU A 313 16.25 -30.48 67.82
CA GLU A 313 15.25 -30.52 66.76
C GLU A 313 13.83 -30.74 67.29
N ILE A 314 13.66 -31.52 68.35
CA ILE A 314 12.33 -31.85 68.89
C ILE A 314 11.84 -30.78 69.88
N LEU A 315 12.71 -30.29 70.75
CA LEU A 315 12.33 -29.36 71.83
C LEU A 315 11.69 -28.05 71.40
N PRO A 316 12.04 -27.43 70.26
CA PRO A 316 11.32 -26.24 69.76
C PRO A 316 9.85 -26.49 69.43
N ASN A 317 9.55 -27.69 68.99
CA ASN A 317 8.23 -28.07 68.53
C ASN A 317 7.32 -28.68 69.59
N VAL A 318 7.84 -28.83 70.84
CA VAL A 318 7.09 -29.37 72.01
C VAL A 318 6.77 -28.26 72.98
N GLU A 319 5.53 -28.16 73.38
CA GLU A 319 5.10 -27.24 74.46
C GLU A 319 5.70 -27.68 75.78
N LYS A 320 6.52 -26.83 76.40
CA LYS A 320 7.31 -27.15 77.62
C LYS A 320 6.74 -26.43 78.81
N VAL A 321 6.52 -27.16 79.88
CA VAL A 321 6.17 -26.61 81.18
C VAL A 321 7.30 -26.96 82.16
N ILE A 322 8.04 -25.95 82.60
CA ILE A 322 9.15 -26.10 83.57
C ILE A 322 8.55 -25.83 84.97
N ILE A 323 8.58 -26.82 85.85
CA ILE A 323 8.12 -26.67 87.22
C ILE A 323 9.37 -26.60 88.12
N ASP A 324 9.58 -25.47 88.81
CA ASP A 324 10.67 -25.31 89.75
C ASP A 324 10.38 -26.08 91.04
N GLY A 325 11.29 -26.97 91.45
CA GLY A 325 11.16 -28.02 92.43
C GLY A 325 10.89 -27.57 93.90
N LYS A 326 10.74 -26.27 94.21
CA LYS A 326 10.42 -25.77 95.55
C LYS A 326 8.90 -25.50 95.84
N GLY A 327 8.04 -25.68 94.85
CA GLY A 327 6.59 -25.45 94.95
C GLY A 327 5.74 -26.63 94.52
N GLY A 328 6.27 -27.80 94.22
CA GLY A 328 5.62 -28.92 93.56
C GLY A 328 4.62 -29.70 94.36
N GLU A 329 4.56 -29.58 95.72
CA GLU A 329 3.61 -30.34 96.58
C GLU A 329 2.17 -29.82 96.64
N ARG A 330 1.91 -28.64 95.94
CA ARG A 330 0.60 -28.03 95.94
C ARG A 330 0.02 -27.68 94.57
N LEU A 331 0.62 -28.11 93.49
CA LEU A 331 0.08 -27.89 92.14
C LEU A 331 -0.70 -29.13 91.70
N LEU A 332 -2.03 -29.06 91.63
CA LEU A 332 -2.80 -29.96 90.82
C LEU A 332 -2.41 -29.73 89.35
N PRO A 333 -1.85 -30.74 88.67
CA PRO A 333 -1.52 -30.58 87.24
C PRO A 333 -2.79 -30.44 86.42
N TYR A 334 -3.22 -29.19 86.25
CA TYR A 334 -4.28 -28.88 85.29
C TYR A 334 -3.67 -28.96 83.90
N LEU A 335 -3.81 -30.11 83.26
CA LEU A 335 -3.45 -30.31 81.82
C LEU A 335 -4.66 -29.91 81.00
N PRO A 336 -4.66 -28.76 80.28
CA PRO A 336 -5.76 -28.36 79.46
C PRO A 336 -5.82 -29.25 78.25
N LEU A 337 -6.53 -30.37 78.28
CA LEU A 337 -6.71 -31.34 77.23
C LEU A 337 -7.38 -30.75 75.97
N ASP A 338 -8.08 -29.63 76.13
CA ASP A 338 -8.70 -28.90 75.01
C ASP A 338 -7.67 -28.28 74.05
N ARG A 339 -6.44 -28.01 74.50
CA ARG A 339 -5.36 -27.52 73.66
C ARG A 339 -4.63 -28.60 72.87
N LEU A 340 -4.73 -29.86 73.33
CA LEU A 340 -4.18 -31.03 72.67
C LEU A 340 -5.01 -31.49 71.45
N GLN A 341 -6.24 -30.97 71.32
CA GLN A 341 -7.12 -31.29 70.21
C GLN A 341 -7.00 -30.35 69.01
N LYS A 342 -6.22 -29.26 69.06
CA LYS A 342 -5.88 -28.56 67.86
C LYS A 342 -4.77 -29.34 67.17
N PRO A 343 -5.07 -30.00 66.07
CA PRO A 343 -4.01 -30.59 65.22
C PRO A 343 -3.08 -29.42 64.90
N ALA A 344 -1.77 -29.54 65.25
CA ALA A 344 -0.75 -28.65 64.76
C ALA A 344 -0.95 -28.58 63.24
N SER A 345 -1.28 -27.38 62.78
CA SER A 345 -1.25 -27.11 61.34
C SER A 345 0.14 -27.43 60.91
N LYS A 346 0.33 -28.62 60.34
CA LYS A 346 1.55 -28.93 59.57
C LYS A 346 1.75 -27.76 58.63
N PRO A 347 2.99 -27.19 58.54
CA PRO A 347 3.32 -26.33 57.41
C PRO A 347 2.89 -27.13 56.19
N ALA A 348 1.97 -26.58 55.42
CA ALA A 348 1.53 -27.17 54.17
C ALA A 348 2.79 -27.30 53.30
N THR A 349 3.36 -28.49 53.26
CA THR A 349 4.09 -28.92 52.11
C THR A 349 3.05 -28.84 51.02
N GLU A 350 3.10 -27.80 50.22
CA GLU A 350 2.33 -27.67 48.99
C GLU A 350 2.65 -28.88 48.13
N GLU A 351 1.93 -29.96 48.37
CA GLU A 351 1.71 -30.94 47.30
C GLU A 351 0.87 -30.17 46.24
N PRO A 352 1.34 -30.02 45.06
CA PRO A 352 0.53 -29.44 44.01
C PRO A 352 -0.66 -30.39 43.82
N ARG A 353 -1.82 -29.97 44.34
CA ARG A 353 -3.09 -30.59 43.99
C ARG A 353 -3.22 -30.40 42.48
N LEU A 354 -3.12 -31.49 41.74
CA LEU A 354 -3.67 -31.61 40.43
C LEU A 354 -5.15 -31.24 40.56
N SER A 355 -5.48 -29.99 40.27
CA SER A 355 -6.85 -29.61 39.96
C SER A 355 -7.23 -30.37 38.70
N GLU A 356 -7.99 -31.45 38.90
CA GLU A 356 -8.78 -32.05 37.84
C GLU A 356 -9.84 -31.01 37.40
N GLU A 357 -9.42 -30.03 36.67
CA GLU A 357 -10.31 -29.26 35.81
C GLU A 357 -10.68 -30.17 34.63
N ARG A 358 -11.70 -30.97 34.80
CA ARG A 358 -12.42 -31.58 33.68
C ARG A 358 -12.78 -30.45 32.72
N PRO A 359 -12.37 -30.50 31.47
CA PRO A 359 -12.84 -29.52 30.50
C PRO A 359 -14.36 -29.62 30.42
N SER A 360 -15.03 -28.54 30.82
CA SER A 360 -16.45 -28.38 30.65
C SER A 360 -16.74 -28.50 29.15
N LYS A 361 -17.49 -29.51 28.79
CA LYS A 361 -18.09 -29.76 27.48
C LYS A 361 -18.77 -28.46 27.02
N PRO A 362 -18.44 -27.91 25.82
CA PRO A 362 -19.16 -26.76 25.31
C PRO A 362 -20.64 -27.14 25.17
N ALA A 363 -21.49 -26.38 25.83
CA ALA A 363 -22.93 -26.50 25.70
C ALA A 363 -23.29 -26.26 24.23
N ALA A 364 -23.85 -27.28 23.61
CA ALA A 364 -24.51 -27.20 22.32
C ALA A 364 -25.65 -26.16 22.46
N LYS A 365 -25.48 -24.96 21.90
CA LYS A 365 -26.59 -24.05 21.69
C LYS A 365 -27.53 -24.71 20.70
N SER A 366 -28.66 -25.14 21.22
CA SER A 366 -29.82 -25.55 20.45
C SER A 366 -30.20 -24.43 19.49
N ALA A 367 -30.10 -24.71 18.19
CA ALA A 367 -30.80 -23.93 17.17
C ALA A 367 -32.29 -24.17 17.35
N GLY A 368 -32.95 -23.24 18.03
CA GLY A 368 -34.42 -23.06 17.99
C GLY A 368 -34.73 -22.29 16.72
N GLU A 369 -35.21 -22.93 15.80
CA GLU A 369 -36.42 -22.81 14.99
C GLU A 369 -37.21 -21.53 15.25
N GLU A 370 -37.11 -20.56 14.31
CA GLU A 370 -38.16 -19.60 14.03
C GLU A 370 -38.36 -19.47 12.52
N ARG A 371 -39.27 -20.33 12.03
CA ARG A 371 -40.05 -20.08 10.82
C ARG A 371 -41.28 -19.27 11.24
N GLN A 372 -41.44 -18.12 10.63
CA GLN A 372 -42.77 -17.55 10.33
C GLN A 372 -42.66 -16.43 9.29
N PRO A 373 -43.75 -16.06 8.60
CA PRO A 373 -44.22 -16.61 7.33
C PRO A 373 -43.84 -15.72 6.13
#